data_8ffdedb0153d8fdf918349937ef3030b
#
_entry.id   8ffdedb0153d8fdf918349937ef3030b
#
_cell.length_a   1.000
_cell.length_b   1.000
_cell.length_c   1.000
_cell.angle_alpha   90.00
_cell.angle_beta   90.00
_cell.angle_gamma   90.00
#
_symmetry.space_group_name_H-M   'P 1'
#
loop_
_entity.id
_entity.type
_entity.pdbx_description
1 polymer ?
#
loop_
_entity_poly.entity_id
_entity_poly.type
_entity_poly.pdbx_seq_one_letter_code
_entity_poly.pdbx_strand_id
1 'polypeptide(L)'
;MTRKLAAILVADVVGYSRLAGADEDRILARLRTLRSDLVDPTIAVHNGRVVKRTGDGSLIEFRSVVDAVRCAIEVQTAMVERNIGVSPEHRIEFRVGIHLGDVVEENDGDLMGDGVNIAARLEGIAKPGAICLSEDAYRQVKSRLDLAVTDLGKIELKNIAEPMQVYSLQIGTPQPTAARQVRPAIEMPSVPAVPDKPSIAVLAFNNMSGDAEQEYFSDGISEDIITDLSKLSELHVIARNSSFVYKNVIASVPEMAKALGVRYVLEGSVRKAGNRVRVTAQLIDASNGGHIWASRFDRDLTDIFAVQDELTQEIVAALRLNLTHGDQDRLAKGRALDVDAYELLLRGREQASAHTRTGNRAARSLAADALAIDPQYAAAQALISFTHVLDYVNAWSNDPEGSLRIGMGLAQQAVEIAEEQPNGHFALGMACMWNRELDRARAEVQQGLALQPNSAELLLLLAHIQIFSGDPAGSLETLDASMRLDPHHPEILFQFRADAHFSLGEYEQAIAAIEQRLQQNSQSETAYALLASCYGHLGRSEESRQAWEKALQINPNFSVERRRRVLPFRNPEDFNRRVEGLRKAGLTGPNLGQC
;
A
#
# COMPACT_ATOMS: atom_id res chain seq x y z
N MET A 1 15.46 -40.64 19.49
CA MET A 1 16.23 -39.38 19.38
C MET A 1 16.54 -39.11 17.92
N THR A 2 16.05 -37.99 17.39
CA THR A 2 16.31 -37.62 15.98
C THR A 2 17.01 -36.24 15.96
N ARG A 3 18.15 -36.16 15.27
CA ARG A 3 18.85 -34.88 15.10
C ARG A 3 18.31 -34.16 13.87
N LYS A 4 18.00 -32.85 14.01
CA LYS A 4 17.48 -32.01 12.92
C LYS A 4 17.93 -30.56 13.05
N LEU A 5 17.94 -29.83 11.93
CA LEU A 5 18.13 -28.39 11.92
C LEU A 5 16.76 -27.70 12.12
N ALA A 6 16.66 -26.81 13.10
CA ALA A 6 15.42 -26.09 13.40
C ALA A 6 15.68 -24.64 13.78
N ALA A 7 14.68 -23.77 13.53
CA ALA A 7 14.66 -22.43 14.08
C ALA A 7 14.02 -22.49 15.48
N ILE A 8 14.78 -22.10 16.47
CA ILE A 8 14.40 -22.14 17.88
C ILE A 8 14.16 -20.73 18.37
N LEU A 9 12.99 -20.52 18.94
CA LEU A 9 12.59 -19.29 19.62
C LEU A 9 12.42 -19.58 21.12
N VAL A 10 13.12 -18.80 21.94
CA VAL A 10 12.92 -18.77 23.39
C VAL A 10 12.38 -17.41 23.77
N ALA A 11 11.31 -17.37 24.55
CA ALA A 11 10.72 -16.15 25.09
C ALA A 11 10.52 -16.27 26.58
N ASP A 12 10.74 -15.18 27.33
CA ASP A 12 10.59 -15.10 28.77
C ASP A 12 10.00 -13.76 29.19
N VAL A 13 9.29 -13.72 30.34
CA VAL A 13 8.70 -12.48 30.88
C VAL A 13 9.71 -11.72 31.72
N VAL A 14 9.91 -10.46 31.39
CA VAL A 14 10.85 -9.58 32.09
C VAL A 14 10.43 -9.38 33.56
N GLY A 15 11.30 -9.80 34.47
CA GLY A 15 11.11 -9.58 35.91
C GLY A 15 9.87 -10.28 36.48
N TYR A 16 9.52 -11.45 35.98
CA TYR A 16 8.36 -12.22 36.42
C TYR A 16 8.28 -12.40 37.94
N SER A 17 9.39 -12.76 38.60
CA SER A 17 9.43 -12.91 40.07
C SER A 17 9.01 -11.63 40.81
N ARG A 18 9.34 -10.45 40.27
CA ARG A 18 8.93 -9.17 40.86
C ARG A 18 7.42 -8.93 40.64
N LEU A 19 6.92 -9.23 39.44
CA LEU A 19 5.51 -9.08 39.12
C LEU A 19 4.63 -10.04 39.96
N ALA A 20 5.05 -11.30 40.09
CA ALA A 20 4.37 -12.32 40.90
C ALA A 20 4.41 -12.00 42.39
N GLY A 21 5.52 -11.43 42.88
CA GLY A 21 5.63 -11.03 44.29
C GLY A 21 4.66 -9.94 44.74
N ALA A 22 4.06 -9.20 43.83
CA ALA A 22 3.06 -8.16 44.11
C ALA A 22 1.63 -8.73 44.16
N ASP A 23 1.26 -9.65 43.24
CA ASP A 23 -0.05 -10.31 43.13
C ASP A 23 0.07 -11.50 42.17
N GLU A 24 0.44 -12.67 42.71
CA GLU A 24 0.74 -13.87 41.94
C GLU A 24 -0.47 -14.38 41.13
N ASP A 25 -1.65 -14.46 41.78
CA ASP A 25 -2.85 -14.99 41.12
C ASP A 25 -3.30 -14.13 39.96
N ARG A 26 -3.23 -12.81 40.11
CA ARG A 26 -3.60 -11.85 39.07
C ARG A 26 -2.62 -11.89 37.88
N ILE A 27 -1.33 -11.98 38.15
CA ILE A 27 -0.31 -12.06 37.12
C ILE A 27 -0.39 -13.38 36.34
N LEU A 28 -0.60 -14.50 37.04
CA LEU A 28 -0.82 -15.80 36.42
C LEU A 28 -2.08 -15.83 35.55
N ALA A 29 -3.19 -15.26 36.04
CA ALA A 29 -4.42 -15.17 35.26
C ALA A 29 -4.20 -14.34 33.99
N ARG A 30 -3.54 -13.18 34.12
CA ARG A 30 -3.21 -12.28 32.98
C ARG A 30 -2.27 -12.95 31.97
N LEU A 31 -1.26 -13.68 32.43
CA LEU A 31 -0.35 -14.42 31.56
C LEU A 31 -1.05 -15.56 30.82
N ARG A 32 -1.99 -16.26 31.47
CA ARG A 32 -2.82 -17.30 30.85
C ARG A 32 -3.68 -16.69 29.72
N THR A 33 -4.34 -15.57 29.98
CA THR A 33 -5.13 -14.83 28.98
C THR A 33 -4.24 -14.37 27.82
N LEU A 34 -3.06 -13.81 28.07
CA LEU A 34 -2.12 -13.43 27.02
C LEU A 34 -1.69 -14.62 26.14
N ARG A 35 -1.49 -15.79 26.77
CA ARG A 35 -1.14 -17.00 26.03
C ARG A 35 -2.29 -17.47 25.15
N SER A 36 -3.52 -17.56 25.68
CA SER A 36 -4.69 -18.03 24.93
C SER A 36 -5.11 -17.08 23.80
N ASP A 37 -5.01 -15.78 24.03
CA ASP A 37 -5.62 -14.76 23.17
C ASP A 37 -4.62 -14.13 22.19
N LEU A 38 -3.31 -14.29 22.44
CA LEU A 38 -2.26 -13.70 21.58
C LEU A 38 -1.18 -14.72 21.21
N VAL A 39 -0.44 -15.25 22.21
CA VAL A 39 0.82 -15.95 21.94
C VAL A 39 0.59 -17.26 21.18
N ASP A 40 -0.35 -18.09 21.67
CA ASP A 40 -0.63 -19.40 21.08
C ASP A 40 -1.25 -19.31 19.68
N PRO A 41 -2.25 -18.43 19.45
CA PRO A 41 -2.77 -18.20 18.10
C PRO A 41 -1.69 -17.70 17.12
N THR A 42 -0.84 -16.74 17.54
CA THR A 42 0.23 -16.20 16.68
C THR A 42 1.26 -17.27 16.35
N ILE A 43 1.66 -18.11 17.32
CA ILE A 43 2.56 -19.26 17.05
C ILE A 43 1.95 -20.19 16.01
N ALA A 44 0.66 -20.51 16.14
CA ALA A 44 -0.04 -21.40 15.21
C ALA A 44 -0.14 -20.80 13.79
N VAL A 45 -0.44 -19.51 13.66
CA VAL A 45 -0.47 -18.78 12.36
C VAL A 45 0.87 -18.87 11.65
N HIS A 46 1.97 -18.78 12.39
CA HIS A 46 3.33 -18.87 11.84
C HIS A 46 3.90 -20.30 11.81
N ASN A 47 3.05 -21.31 11.86
CA ASN A 47 3.45 -22.72 11.80
C ASN A 47 4.47 -23.15 12.88
N GLY A 48 4.42 -22.50 14.05
CA GLY A 48 5.25 -22.83 15.20
C GLY A 48 4.66 -23.96 16.03
N ARG A 49 5.54 -24.71 16.69
CA ARG A 49 5.17 -25.75 17.68
C ARG A 49 5.70 -25.34 19.05
N VAL A 50 4.83 -25.19 20.04
CA VAL A 50 5.26 -25.04 21.43
C VAL A 50 5.85 -26.37 21.89
N VAL A 51 7.13 -26.37 22.19
CA VAL A 51 7.86 -27.56 22.68
C VAL A 51 7.68 -27.68 24.19
N LYS A 52 7.94 -26.58 24.90
CA LYS A 52 7.93 -26.59 26.38
C LYS A 52 7.57 -25.23 26.94
N ARG A 53 6.92 -25.23 28.09
CA ARG A 53 6.69 -24.04 28.92
C ARG A 53 7.34 -24.21 30.29
N THR A 54 8.09 -23.19 30.69
CA THR A 54 8.81 -23.15 31.97
C THR A 54 8.30 -21.96 32.78
N GLY A 55 7.15 -22.13 33.45
CA GLY A 55 6.54 -21.04 34.23
C GLY A 55 6.13 -19.85 33.32
N ASP A 56 6.91 -18.81 33.31
CA ASP A 56 6.78 -17.58 32.50
C ASP A 56 7.41 -17.69 31.12
N GLY A 57 8.37 -18.61 30.91
CA GLY A 57 9.07 -18.83 29.64
C GLY A 57 8.37 -19.80 28.68
N SER A 58 8.77 -19.78 27.42
CA SER A 58 8.32 -20.69 26.36
C SER A 58 9.47 -21.03 25.40
N LEU A 59 9.56 -22.31 25.03
CA LEU A 59 10.43 -22.84 23.99
C LEU A 59 9.56 -23.23 22.80
N ILE A 60 9.81 -22.63 21.64
CA ILE A 60 9.01 -22.81 20.43
C ILE A 60 9.93 -23.21 19.27
N GLU A 61 9.51 -24.18 18.50
CA GLU A 61 10.14 -24.62 17.27
C GLU A 61 9.41 -24.09 16.05
N PHE A 62 10.17 -23.66 15.05
CA PHE A 62 9.67 -23.31 13.72
C PHE A 62 10.47 -24.04 12.65
N ARG A 63 9.80 -24.35 11.52
CA ARG A 63 10.47 -24.88 10.33
C ARG A 63 11.23 -23.83 9.54
N SER A 64 10.92 -22.56 9.77
CA SER A 64 11.48 -21.40 9.08
C SER A 64 11.88 -20.31 10.08
N VAL A 65 13.10 -19.79 9.92
CA VAL A 65 13.57 -18.63 10.69
C VAL A 65 12.72 -17.40 10.39
N VAL A 66 12.25 -17.26 9.15
CA VAL A 66 11.39 -16.14 8.75
C VAL A 66 10.08 -16.16 9.53
N ASP A 67 9.47 -17.33 9.70
CA ASP A 67 8.24 -17.50 10.46
C ASP A 67 8.47 -17.25 11.96
N ALA A 68 9.59 -17.72 12.51
CA ALA A 68 9.98 -17.44 13.89
C ALA A 68 10.13 -15.95 14.17
N VAL A 69 10.79 -15.21 13.26
CA VAL A 69 11.00 -13.76 13.41
C VAL A 69 9.70 -12.99 13.24
N ARG A 70 8.85 -13.35 12.26
CA ARG A 70 7.53 -12.74 12.08
C ARG A 70 6.64 -12.94 13.30
N CYS A 71 6.58 -14.17 13.82
CA CYS A 71 5.85 -14.48 15.03
C CYS A 71 6.32 -13.63 16.23
N ALA A 72 7.63 -13.52 16.43
CA ALA A 72 8.19 -12.71 17.51
C ALA A 72 7.86 -11.21 17.37
N ILE A 73 7.95 -10.67 16.15
CA ILE A 73 7.60 -9.27 15.86
C ILE A 73 6.13 -9.02 16.17
N GLU A 74 5.24 -9.88 15.71
CA GLU A 74 3.79 -9.75 15.92
C GLU A 74 3.43 -9.78 17.41
N VAL A 75 3.96 -10.76 18.16
CA VAL A 75 3.75 -10.84 19.62
C VAL A 75 4.29 -9.60 20.33
N GLN A 76 5.52 -9.17 20.05
CA GLN A 76 6.12 -8.00 20.71
C GLN A 76 5.34 -6.72 20.40
N THR A 77 4.90 -6.57 19.17
CA THR A 77 4.09 -5.44 18.72
C THR A 77 2.75 -5.38 19.47
N ALA A 78 2.00 -6.49 19.51
CA ALA A 78 0.75 -6.55 20.25
C ALA A 78 0.94 -6.34 21.79
N MET A 79 2.12 -6.66 22.31
CA MET A 79 2.46 -6.39 23.72
C MET A 79 2.71 -4.92 24.00
N VAL A 80 3.31 -4.17 23.05
CA VAL A 80 3.44 -2.70 23.15
C VAL A 80 2.06 -2.07 23.30
N GLU A 81 1.09 -2.46 22.47
CA GLU A 81 -0.29 -1.96 22.53
C GLU A 81 -0.99 -2.29 23.84
N ARG A 82 -0.88 -3.55 24.29
CA ARG A 82 -1.52 -4.01 25.53
C ARG A 82 -0.91 -3.41 26.81
N ASN A 83 0.27 -2.84 26.70
CA ASN A 83 0.93 -2.11 27.77
C ASN A 83 0.65 -0.59 27.75
N ILE A 84 -0.08 -0.07 26.75
CA ILE A 84 -0.50 1.33 26.72
C ILE A 84 -1.39 1.64 27.92
N GLY A 85 -1.04 2.69 28.67
CA GLY A 85 -1.76 3.07 29.89
C GLY A 85 -1.50 2.21 31.13
N VAL A 86 -0.69 1.13 31.01
CA VAL A 86 -0.25 0.32 32.15
C VAL A 86 1.00 0.93 32.75
N SER A 87 1.00 1.14 34.07
CA SER A 87 2.19 1.65 34.77
C SER A 87 3.40 0.71 34.61
N PRO A 88 4.64 1.22 34.53
CA PRO A 88 5.83 0.43 34.20
C PRO A 88 6.04 -0.80 35.11
N GLU A 89 5.66 -0.69 36.38
CA GLU A 89 5.77 -1.78 37.36
C GLU A 89 4.78 -2.94 37.14
N HIS A 90 3.72 -2.73 36.36
CA HIS A 90 2.68 -3.73 36.06
C HIS A 90 2.70 -4.20 34.59
N ARG A 91 3.62 -3.71 33.78
CA ARG A 91 3.77 -4.12 32.37
C ARG A 91 4.28 -5.55 32.29
N ILE A 92 3.69 -6.31 31.37
CA ILE A 92 4.24 -7.60 30.94
C ILE A 92 5.00 -7.35 29.66
N GLU A 93 6.30 -7.55 29.67
CA GLU A 93 7.19 -7.41 28.52
C GLU A 93 7.93 -8.72 28.31
N PHE A 94 8.10 -9.14 27.06
CA PHE A 94 8.88 -10.34 26.74
C PHE A 94 10.29 -9.97 26.27
N ARG A 95 11.24 -10.86 26.55
CA ARG A 95 12.53 -10.95 25.87
C ARG A 95 12.48 -12.14 24.95
N VAL A 96 13.06 -12.03 23.76
CA VAL A 96 13.02 -13.10 22.77
C VAL A 96 14.41 -13.34 22.21
N GLY A 97 14.83 -14.61 22.15
CA GLY A 97 16.04 -15.07 21.48
C GLY A 97 15.72 -16.05 20.37
N ILE A 98 16.29 -15.86 19.16
CA ILE A 98 16.06 -16.76 18.02
C ILE A 98 17.40 -17.22 17.44
N HIS A 99 17.51 -18.54 17.26
CA HIS A 99 18.67 -19.19 16.67
C HIS A 99 18.28 -20.26 15.65
N LEU A 100 19.06 -20.42 14.61
CA LEU A 100 18.97 -21.55 13.68
C LEU A 100 20.12 -22.52 13.97
N GLY A 101 19.82 -23.70 14.44
CA GLY A 101 20.85 -24.66 14.81
C GLY A 101 20.37 -26.11 14.92
N ASP A 102 21.32 -27.00 15.14
CA ASP A 102 21.07 -28.42 15.34
C ASP A 102 20.42 -28.68 16.71
N VAL A 103 19.36 -29.47 16.72
CA VAL A 103 18.65 -29.90 17.90
C VAL A 103 18.44 -31.42 17.87
N VAL A 104 18.32 -32.01 19.05
CA VAL A 104 17.95 -33.41 19.24
C VAL A 104 16.53 -33.46 19.77
N GLU A 105 15.65 -34.12 19.04
CA GLU A 105 14.27 -34.38 19.45
C GLU A 105 14.19 -35.69 20.25
N GLU A 106 13.73 -35.60 21.48
CA GLU A 106 13.49 -36.73 22.36
C GLU A 106 12.18 -37.44 21.99
N ASN A 107 11.95 -38.62 22.55
CA ASN A 107 10.77 -39.44 22.23
C ASN A 107 9.45 -38.82 22.71
N ASP A 108 9.49 -37.94 23.70
CA ASP A 108 8.36 -37.16 24.23
C ASP A 108 8.13 -35.84 23.49
N GLY A 109 8.97 -35.53 22.46
CA GLY A 109 8.88 -34.32 21.66
C GLY A 109 9.63 -33.12 22.23
N ASP A 110 10.34 -33.26 23.36
CA ASP A 110 11.23 -32.20 23.91
C ASP A 110 12.44 -32.01 23.00
N LEU A 111 13.00 -30.80 22.99
CA LEU A 111 14.18 -30.45 22.19
C LEU A 111 15.36 -30.14 23.12
N MET A 112 16.50 -30.72 22.78
CA MET A 112 17.76 -30.53 23.47
C MET A 112 18.89 -30.21 22.49
N GLY A 113 20.03 -29.71 23.02
CA GLY A 113 21.25 -29.45 22.25
C GLY A 113 21.66 -28.00 22.24
N ASP A 114 22.76 -27.74 21.51
CA ASP A 114 23.37 -26.41 21.46
C ASP A 114 22.46 -25.35 20.87
N GLY A 115 21.60 -25.72 19.90
CA GLY A 115 20.64 -24.81 19.30
C GLY A 115 19.64 -24.22 20.30
N VAL A 116 19.16 -25.05 21.25
CA VAL A 116 18.25 -24.60 22.33
C VAL A 116 19.02 -23.72 23.33
N ASN A 117 20.24 -24.12 23.70
CA ASN A 117 21.07 -23.38 24.63
C ASN A 117 21.42 -21.97 24.10
N ILE A 118 21.79 -21.85 22.83
CA ILE A 118 22.09 -20.59 22.18
C ILE A 118 20.87 -19.68 22.15
N ALA A 119 19.69 -20.18 21.75
CA ALA A 119 18.45 -19.40 21.73
C ALA A 119 18.11 -18.86 23.14
N ALA A 120 18.26 -19.67 24.18
CA ALA A 120 18.03 -19.26 25.58
C ALA A 120 19.07 -18.20 26.04
N ARG A 121 20.33 -18.24 25.58
CA ARG A 121 21.31 -17.22 25.92
C ARG A 121 21.06 -15.91 25.17
N LEU A 122 20.56 -15.97 23.94
CA LEU A 122 20.14 -14.79 23.16
C LEU A 122 18.94 -14.10 23.83
N GLU A 123 17.97 -14.87 24.35
CA GLU A 123 16.87 -14.34 25.14
C GLU A 123 17.38 -13.58 26.36
N GLY A 124 18.31 -14.20 27.13
CA GLY A 124 18.85 -13.62 28.37
C GLY A 124 19.59 -12.28 28.19
N ILE A 125 20.13 -11.98 27.00
CA ILE A 125 20.77 -10.71 26.67
C ILE A 125 19.84 -9.71 25.98
N ALA A 126 18.66 -10.12 25.57
CA ALA A 126 17.68 -9.25 24.95
C ALA A 126 17.15 -8.21 25.94
N LYS A 127 17.00 -6.97 25.49
CA LYS A 127 16.33 -5.92 26.27
C LYS A 127 14.82 -6.21 26.37
N PRO A 128 14.10 -5.65 27.35
CA PRO A 128 12.64 -5.70 27.40
C PRO A 128 12.03 -5.24 26.06
N GLY A 129 11.11 -6.02 25.49
CA GLY A 129 10.49 -5.76 24.20
C GLY A 129 11.39 -6.02 22.98
N ALA A 130 12.62 -6.52 23.15
CA ALA A 130 13.54 -6.78 22.05
C ALA A 130 13.57 -8.26 21.63
N ILE A 131 14.05 -8.47 20.39
CA ILE A 131 14.31 -9.78 19.80
C ILE A 131 15.80 -9.86 19.46
N CYS A 132 16.55 -10.81 20.01
CA CYS A 132 17.93 -11.06 19.66
C CYS A 132 18.05 -12.25 18.69
N LEU A 133 18.80 -12.03 17.61
CA LEU A 133 19.04 -13.02 16.56
C LEU A 133 20.51 -13.43 16.55
N SER A 134 20.80 -14.72 16.39
CA SER A 134 22.14 -15.15 16.01
C SER A 134 22.48 -14.75 14.57
N GLU A 135 23.76 -14.77 14.20
CA GLU A 135 24.21 -14.49 12.84
C GLU A 135 23.52 -15.40 11.82
N ASP A 136 23.41 -16.69 12.12
CA ASP A 136 22.77 -17.68 11.22
C ASP A 136 21.30 -17.37 11.02
N ALA A 137 20.58 -17.01 12.07
CA ALA A 137 19.20 -16.58 11.98
C ALA A 137 19.08 -15.26 11.19
N TYR A 138 19.91 -14.26 11.47
CA TYR A 138 19.89 -12.97 10.76
C TYR A 138 20.18 -13.11 9.26
N ARG A 139 21.14 -13.93 8.87
CA ARG A 139 21.45 -14.20 7.45
C ARG A 139 20.26 -14.73 6.66
N GLN A 140 19.38 -15.52 7.28
CA GLN A 140 18.19 -16.07 6.64
C GLN A 140 17.07 -15.02 6.41
N VAL A 141 17.03 -13.97 7.22
CA VAL A 141 15.94 -12.99 7.22
C VAL A 141 16.29 -11.64 6.62
N LYS A 142 17.57 -11.24 6.58
CA LYS A 142 18.02 -9.91 6.16
C LYS A 142 17.63 -9.50 4.73
N SER A 143 17.42 -10.48 3.83
CA SER A 143 17.01 -10.24 2.44
C SER A 143 15.51 -10.47 2.19
N ARG A 144 14.77 -10.93 3.22
CA ARG A 144 13.36 -11.32 3.12
C ARG A 144 12.43 -10.49 3.99
N LEU A 145 12.99 -9.85 5.00
CA LEU A 145 12.28 -8.96 5.92
C LEU A 145 13.05 -7.64 5.99
N ASP A 146 12.34 -6.54 5.87
CA ASP A 146 12.91 -5.20 6.09
C ASP A 146 12.97 -4.94 7.61
N LEU A 147 14.12 -5.24 8.21
CA LEU A 147 14.32 -5.21 9.65
C LEU A 147 15.32 -4.11 10.03
N ALA A 148 14.88 -3.17 10.85
CA ALA A 148 15.78 -2.24 11.51
C ALA A 148 16.51 -2.93 12.68
N VAL A 149 17.69 -3.50 12.42
CA VAL A 149 18.48 -4.21 13.41
C VAL A 149 19.68 -3.40 13.89
N THR A 150 20.01 -3.54 15.16
CA THR A 150 21.27 -3.07 15.75
C THR A 150 22.23 -4.23 15.82
N ASP A 151 23.42 -4.08 15.23
CA ASP A 151 24.51 -5.01 15.37
C ASP A 151 25.14 -4.84 16.77
N LEU A 152 25.04 -5.87 17.60
CA LEU A 152 25.61 -5.88 18.96
C LEU A 152 27.07 -6.33 19.00
N GLY A 153 27.62 -6.73 17.84
CA GLY A 153 28.97 -7.27 17.76
C GLY A 153 29.08 -8.74 18.20
N LYS A 154 30.31 -9.20 18.40
CA LYS A 154 30.60 -10.55 18.91
C LYS A 154 30.45 -10.58 20.42
N ILE A 155 29.52 -11.40 20.90
CA ILE A 155 29.20 -11.54 22.33
C ILE A 155 29.62 -12.94 22.80
N GLU A 156 30.32 -13.00 23.93
CA GLU A 156 30.58 -14.27 24.63
C GLU A 156 29.30 -14.72 25.35
N LEU A 157 28.76 -15.84 24.94
CA LEU A 157 27.60 -16.45 25.58
C LEU A 157 28.05 -17.52 26.59
N LYS A 158 27.46 -17.51 27.77
CA LYS A 158 27.86 -18.43 28.86
C LYS A 158 27.76 -19.90 28.41
N ASN A 159 28.86 -20.66 28.52
CA ASN A 159 28.99 -22.06 28.11
C ASN A 159 28.88 -22.32 26.59
N ILE A 160 29.09 -21.30 25.76
CA ILE A 160 29.28 -21.42 24.31
C ILE A 160 30.75 -21.14 24.01
N ALA A 161 31.41 -22.04 23.29
CA ALA A 161 32.87 -22.04 23.15
C ALA A 161 33.42 -20.85 22.35
N GLU A 162 32.65 -20.34 21.37
CA GLU A 162 33.08 -19.25 20.50
C GLU A 162 32.16 -18.03 20.62
N PRO A 163 32.72 -16.79 20.62
CA PRO A 163 31.92 -15.56 20.60
C PRO A 163 31.05 -15.53 19.34
N MET A 164 29.76 -15.25 19.51
CA MET A 164 28.76 -15.23 18.44
C MET A 164 28.39 -13.79 18.08
N GLN A 165 28.28 -13.52 16.78
CA GLN A 165 27.71 -12.27 16.26
C GLN A 165 26.22 -12.22 16.54
N VAL A 166 25.76 -11.15 17.20
CA VAL A 166 24.36 -11.01 17.63
C VAL A 166 23.76 -9.72 17.06
N TYR A 167 22.52 -9.82 16.64
CA TYR A 167 21.73 -8.72 16.13
C TYR A 167 20.49 -8.51 17.00
N SER A 168 20.17 -7.26 17.35
CA SER A 168 18.99 -6.94 18.17
C SER A 168 17.96 -6.15 17.38
N LEU A 169 16.72 -6.58 17.45
CA LEU A 169 15.53 -5.91 16.93
C LEU A 169 14.78 -5.32 18.12
N GLN A 170 14.63 -4.00 18.20
CA GLN A 170 13.83 -3.35 19.23
C GLN A 170 12.48 -2.94 18.65
N ILE A 171 11.40 -3.43 19.25
CA ILE A 171 10.03 -3.10 18.85
C ILE A 171 9.52 -1.95 19.74
N GLY A 172 8.91 -0.93 19.14
CA GLY A 172 8.22 0.16 19.86
C GLY A 172 9.07 1.32 20.37
N THR A 173 10.36 1.38 20.05
CA THR A 173 11.19 2.58 20.33
C THR A 173 11.63 3.24 19.04
N PRO A 174 11.43 4.57 18.86
CA PRO A 174 12.09 5.27 17.77
C PRO A 174 13.59 5.24 18.01
N GLN A 175 14.36 4.56 17.16
CA GLN A 175 15.82 4.61 17.24
C GLN A 175 16.35 5.99 16.85
N PRO A 176 17.36 6.52 17.56
CA PRO A 176 18.18 7.61 17.02
C PRO A 176 19.00 7.02 15.87
N THR A 177 18.67 7.42 14.66
CA THR A 177 19.44 7.12 13.45
C THR A 177 20.88 7.54 13.65
N ALA A 178 21.83 6.59 13.60
CA ALA A 178 23.25 6.86 13.50
C ALA A 178 23.47 7.84 12.34
N ALA A 179 24.24 8.91 12.64
CA ALA A 179 24.50 10.03 11.76
C ALA A 179 24.94 9.57 10.36
N ARG A 180 23.99 9.49 9.45
CA ARG A 180 24.24 9.52 8.01
C ARG A 180 24.57 10.98 7.70
N GLN A 181 25.74 11.22 7.12
CA GLN A 181 26.20 12.55 6.73
C GLN A 181 25.06 13.35 6.12
N VAL A 182 24.79 14.51 6.73
CA VAL A 182 23.76 15.46 6.33
C VAL A 182 24.10 15.92 4.92
N ARG A 183 23.43 15.33 3.92
CA ARG A 183 23.16 16.06 2.69
C ARG A 183 22.12 17.12 3.04
N PRO A 184 22.17 18.31 2.44
CA PRO A 184 21.24 19.38 2.79
C PRO A 184 19.80 18.85 2.75
N ALA A 185 19.05 19.15 3.78
CA ALA A 185 17.67 18.76 3.94
C ALA A 185 16.90 19.18 2.67
N ILE A 186 16.49 18.18 1.88
CA ILE A 186 15.39 18.36 0.96
C ILE A 186 14.20 18.60 1.90
N GLU A 187 13.59 19.75 1.84
CA GLU A 187 12.36 20.07 2.56
C GLU A 187 11.38 18.92 2.30
N MET A 188 11.07 18.16 3.34
CA MET A 188 9.93 17.24 3.28
C MET A 188 8.73 18.09 2.89
N PRO A 189 7.88 17.63 1.96
CA PRO A 189 6.64 18.33 1.67
C PRO A 189 5.95 18.57 3.01
N SER A 190 5.62 19.83 3.27
CA SER A 190 4.95 20.26 4.49
C SER A 190 3.77 19.33 4.75
N VAL A 191 3.62 18.85 5.99
CA VAL A 191 2.43 18.11 6.42
C VAL A 191 1.22 18.84 5.83
N PRO A 192 0.37 18.17 5.05
CA PRO A 192 -0.77 18.83 4.43
C PRO A 192 -1.54 19.57 5.51
N ALA A 193 -1.78 20.86 5.32
CA ALA A 193 -2.63 21.62 6.24
C ALA A 193 -3.99 20.93 6.27
N VAL A 194 -4.52 20.67 7.48
CA VAL A 194 -5.88 20.12 7.62
C VAL A 194 -6.83 21.07 6.89
N PRO A 195 -7.61 20.60 5.93
CA PRO A 195 -8.51 21.46 5.17
C PRO A 195 -9.51 22.18 6.09
N ASP A 196 -9.96 23.37 5.71
CA ASP A 196 -11.05 24.09 6.43
C ASP A 196 -12.37 23.29 6.40
N LYS A 197 -12.54 22.37 5.45
CA LYS A 197 -13.67 21.42 5.38
C LYS A 197 -13.44 20.21 6.29
N PRO A 198 -14.52 19.54 6.73
CA PRO A 198 -14.40 18.22 7.33
C PRO A 198 -13.57 17.29 6.44
N SER A 199 -12.66 16.54 7.05
CA SER A 199 -11.72 15.67 6.33
C SER A 199 -11.69 14.27 6.94
N ILE A 200 -11.74 13.23 6.09
CA ILE A 200 -11.85 11.82 6.51
C ILE A 200 -10.88 10.93 5.74
N ALA A 201 -10.32 9.97 6.46
CA ALA A 201 -9.67 8.80 5.88
C ALA A 201 -10.47 7.53 6.25
N VAL A 202 -10.78 6.70 5.28
CA VAL A 202 -11.38 5.38 5.50
C VAL A 202 -10.25 4.36 5.41
N LEU A 203 -9.92 3.72 6.52
CA LEU A 203 -8.90 2.68 6.55
C LEU A 203 -9.43 1.38 5.93
N ALA A 204 -8.52 0.53 5.43
CA ALA A 204 -8.91 -0.80 4.98
C ALA A 204 -9.56 -1.57 6.15
N PHE A 205 -10.76 -2.09 5.94
CA PHE A 205 -11.47 -2.86 6.96
C PHE A 205 -10.81 -4.21 7.17
N ASN A 206 -10.70 -4.62 8.41
CA ASN A 206 -10.09 -5.89 8.77
C ASN A 206 -10.98 -7.07 8.34
N ASN A 207 -10.39 -8.04 7.66
CA ASN A 207 -11.08 -9.29 7.33
C ASN A 207 -11.16 -10.20 8.57
N MET A 208 -12.37 -10.37 9.09
CA MET A 208 -12.67 -11.22 10.25
C MET A 208 -13.37 -12.54 9.86
N SER A 209 -13.31 -12.92 8.58
CA SER A 209 -13.99 -14.12 8.04
C SER A 209 -13.26 -15.42 8.40
N GLY A 210 -11.99 -15.35 8.82
CA GLY A 210 -11.16 -16.53 9.07
C GLY A 210 -10.58 -17.18 7.79
N ASP A 211 -10.76 -16.56 6.64
CA ASP A 211 -10.31 -16.98 5.32
C ASP A 211 -9.58 -15.81 4.65
N ALA A 212 -8.28 -15.96 4.45
CA ALA A 212 -7.47 -14.94 3.82
C ALA A 212 -7.88 -14.65 2.36
N GLU A 213 -8.49 -15.63 1.68
CA GLU A 213 -9.00 -15.42 0.33
C GLU A 213 -10.20 -14.46 0.26
N GLN A 214 -10.77 -14.04 1.40
CA GLN A 214 -11.84 -13.03 1.50
C GLN A 214 -11.31 -11.60 1.70
N GLU A 215 -10.01 -11.38 1.67
CA GLU A 215 -9.40 -10.06 1.87
C GLU A 215 -9.90 -9.03 0.85
N TYR A 216 -10.00 -9.43 -0.44
CA TYR A 216 -10.52 -8.58 -1.51
C TYR A 216 -11.92 -8.02 -1.22
N PHE A 217 -12.74 -8.77 -0.47
CA PHE A 217 -14.11 -8.37 -0.16
C PHE A 217 -14.13 -7.25 0.91
N SER A 218 -13.31 -7.38 1.95
CA SER A 218 -13.17 -6.34 2.99
C SER A 218 -12.56 -5.06 2.41
N ASP A 219 -11.57 -5.20 1.54
CA ASP A 219 -10.94 -4.09 0.82
C ASP A 219 -11.95 -3.40 -0.11
N GLY A 220 -12.75 -4.18 -0.83
CA GLY A 220 -13.76 -3.67 -1.74
C GLY A 220 -14.83 -2.83 -1.03
N ILE A 221 -15.32 -3.30 0.12
CA ILE A 221 -16.27 -2.51 0.93
C ILE A 221 -15.67 -1.18 1.36
N SER A 222 -14.40 -1.17 1.81
CA SER A 222 -13.72 0.07 2.19
C SER A 222 -13.54 1.02 1.01
N GLU A 223 -13.20 0.49 -0.18
CA GLU A 223 -13.05 1.24 -1.43
C GLU A 223 -14.38 1.85 -1.88
N ASP A 224 -15.48 1.09 -1.80
CA ASP A 224 -16.81 1.60 -2.17
C ASP A 224 -17.27 2.72 -1.22
N ILE A 225 -16.99 2.61 0.09
CA ILE A 225 -17.24 3.69 1.05
C ILE A 225 -16.42 4.94 0.70
N ILE A 226 -15.13 4.79 0.37
CA ILE A 226 -14.29 5.91 -0.10
C ILE A 226 -14.91 6.53 -1.34
N THR A 227 -15.35 5.71 -2.30
CA THR A 227 -15.97 6.17 -3.55
C THR A 227 -17.23 6.97 -3.29
N ASP A 228 -18.12 6.47 -2.42
CA ASP A 228 -19.38 7.15 -2.09
C ASP A 228 -19.14 8.46 -1.34
N LEU A 229 -18.28 8.46 -0.34
CA LEU A 229 -17.93 9.69 0.38
C LEU A 229 -17.24 10.71 -0.54
N SER A 230 -16.48 10.26 -1.53
CA SER A 230 -15.78 11.12 -2.49
C SER A 230 -16.72 11.86 -3.46
N LYS A 231 -18.00 11.45 -3.53
CA LYS A 231 -19.07 12.18 -4.25
C LYS A 231 -19.49 13.48 -3.55
N LEU A 232 -19.13 13.65 -2.27
CA LEU A 232 -19.53 14.78 -1.44
C LEU A 232 -18.54 15.94 -1.58
N SER A 233 -19.00 17.08 -2.10
CA SER A 233 -18.16 18.26 -2.33
C SER A 233 -17.70 18.94 -1.04
N GLU A 234 -18.49 18.85 0.04
CA GLU A 234 -18.22 19.48 1.35
C GLU A 234 -17.30 18.64 2.25
N LEU A 235 -16.90 17.45 1.81
CA LEU A 235 -16.02 16.54 2.55
C LEU A 235 -14.69 16.39 1.82
N HIS A 236 -13.58 16.47 2.54
CA HIS A 236 -12.27 16.11 2.00
C HIS A 236 -12.01 14.63 2.31
N VAL A 237 -11.91 13.79 1.28
CA VAL A 237 -11.78 12.32 1.43
C VAL A 237 -10.43 11.87 0.92
N ILE A 238 -9.69 11.18 1.78
CA ILE A 238 -8.39 10.62 1.39
C ILE A 238 -8.58 9.40 0.47
N ALA A 239 -7.81 9.37 -0.59
CA ALA A 239 -7.82 8.30 -1.57
C ALA A 239 -7.39 6.94 -0.98
N ARG A 240 -7.87 5.87 -1.60
CA ARG A 240 -7.57 4.49 -1.22
C ARG A 240 -6.07 4.22 -1.06
N ASN A 241 -5.24 4.67 -2.01
CA ASN A 241 -3.80 4.41 -1.98
C ASN A 241 -3.17 4.87 -0.67
N SER A 242 -3.51 6.08 -0.21
CA SER A 242 -2.98 6.62 1.05
C SER A 242 -3.57 5.95 2.29
N SER A 243 -4.86 5.66 2.30
CA SER A 243 -5.51 5.02 3.44
C SER A 243 -5.04 3.57 3.63
N PHE A 244 -4.82 2.83 2.54
CA PHE A 244 -4.45 1.42 2.57
C PHE A 244 -2.98 1.16 2.88
N VAL A 245 -2.12 2.18 2.86
CA VAL A 245 -0.74 2.07 3.38
C VAL A 245 -0.75 1.66 4.85
N TYR A 246 -1.80 2.03 5.59
CA TYR A 246 -1.95 1.70 7.00
C TYR A 246 -2.59 0.33 7.26
N LYS A 247 -2.92 -0.42 6.22
CA LYS A 247 -3.39 -1.80 6.34
C LYS A 247 -2.30 -2.65 7.01
N ASN A 248 -2.64 -3.32 8.12
CA ASN A 248 -1.71 -4.12 8.91
C ASN A 248 -0.53 -3.31 9.53
N VAL A 249 -0.61 -1.98 9.52
CA VAL A 249 0.37 -1.11 10.19
C VAL A 249 -0.14 -0.77 11.58
N ILE A 250 0.73 -0.92 12.58
CA ILE A 250 0.42 -0.56 13.95
C ILE A 250 0.82 0.90 14.15
N ALA A 251 -0.14 1.78 13.97
CA ALA A 251 -0.04 3.19 14.28
C ALA A 251 -1.29 3.64 15.04
N SER A 252 -1.17 4.62 15.92
CA SER A 252 -2.36 5.16 16.58
C SER A 252 -3.19 5.99 15.60
N VAL A 253 -4.52 6.01 15.79
CA VAL A 253 -5.42 6.81 14.94
C VAL A 253 -4.98 8.28 14.83
N PRO A 254 -4.55 8.98 15.91
CA PRO A 254 -4.03 10.35 15.80
C PRO A 254 -2.77 10.47 14.93
N GLU A 255 -1.87 9.48 14.97
CA GLU A 255 -0.66 9.48 14.13
C GLU A 255 -1.01 9.30 12.66
N MET A 256 -1.89 8.34 12.33
CA MET A 256 -2.38 8.11 10.98
C MET A 256 -3.11 9.34 10.44
N ALA A 257 -4.01 9.92 11.22
CA ALA A 257 -4.76 11.12 10.84
C ALA A 257 -3.83 12.31 10.57
N LYS A 258 -2.82 12.51 11.41
CA LYS A 258 -1.81 13.56 11.22
C LYS A 258 -1.00 13.34 9.93
N ALA A 259 -0.58 12.12 9.66
CA ALA A 259 0.18 11.79 8.45
C ALA A 259 -0.66 11.95 7.18
N LEU A 260 -1.97 11.64 7.25
CA LEU A 260 -2.92 11.79 6.15
C LEU A 260 -3.50 13.21 6.04
N GLY A 261 -3.25 14.09 7.02
CA GLY A 261 -3.80 15.46 7.04
C GLY A 261 -5.30 15.51 7.24
N VAL A 262 -5.90 14.58 8.00
CA VAL A 262 -7.35 14.50 8.23
C VAL A 262 -7.70 14.67 9.71
N ARG A 263 -8.95 15.09 9.94
CA ARG A 263 -9.53 15.16 11.28
C ARG A 263 -10.20 13.86 11.69
N TYR A 264 -10.88 13.19 10.76
CA TYR A 264 -11.69 12.01 11.06
C TYR A 264 -11.09 10.76 10.43
N VAL A 265 -11.19 9.65 11.14
CA VAL A 265 -10.78 8.32 10.66
C VAL A 265 -11.94 7.36 10.83
N LEU A 266 -12.30 6.67 9.76
CA LEU A 266 -13.22 5.55 9.77
C LEU A 266 -12.41 4.25 9.77
N GLU A 267 -12.62 3.40 10.74
CA GLU A 267 -12.07 2.06 10.79
C GLU A 267 -13.18 1.02 10.96
N GLY A 268 -12.90 -0.22 10.60
CA GLY A 268 -13.91 -1.24 10.68
C GLY A 268 -13.41 -2.65 10.42
N SER A 269 -14.35 -3.57 10.41
CA SER A 269 -14.11 -4.97 10.07
C SER A 269 -15.28 -5.56 9.31
N VAL A 270 -14.97 -6.55 8.47
CA VAL A 270 -15.94 -7.31 7.69
C VAL A 270 -15.79 -8.79 8.01
N ARG A 271 -16.90 -9.45 8.27
CA ARG A 271 -16.96 -10.90 8.44
C ARG A 271 -18.00 -11.48 7.50
N LYS A 272 -17.56 -12.24 6.51
CA LYS A 272 -18.42 -13.02 5.62
C LYS A 272 -18.43 -14.47 6.08
N ALA A 273 -19.61 -15.07 6.23
CA ALA A 273 -19.79 -16.46 6.63
C ALA A 273 -20.98 -17.04 5.85
N GLY A 274 -20.70 -17.79 4.78
CA GLY A 274 -21.71 -18.26 3.85
C GLY A 274 -22.48 -17.09 3.22
N ASN A 275 -23.81 -17.08 3.35
CA ASN A 275 -24.68 -16.01 2.86
C ASN A 275 -24.90 -14.85 3.85
N ARG A 276 -24.12 -14.77 4.93
CA ARG A 276 -24.24 -13.70 5.93
C ARG A 276 -23.00 -12.82 5.91
N VAL A 277 -23.22 -11.52 6.00
CA VAL A 277 -22.18 -10.52 6.17
C VAL A 277 -22.42 -9.69 7.42
N ARG A 278 -21.35 -9.46 8.16
CA ARG A 278 -21.32 -8.53 9.27
C ARG A 278 -20.28 -7.47 9.01
N VAL A 279 -20.71 -6.22 9.00
CA VAL A 279 -19.84 -5.05 8.92
C VAL A 279 -19.91 -4.32 10.24
N THR A 280 -18.76 -4.03 10.84
CA THR A 280 -18.66 -3.15 12.01
C THR A 280 -17.81 -1.97 11.60
N ALA A 281 -18.27 -0.77 11.90
CA ALA A 281 -17.55 0.46 11.57
C ALA A 281 -17.62 1.45 12.73
N GLN A 282 -16.56 2.26 12.88
CA GLN A 282 -16.49 3.32 13.89
C GLN A 282 -15.78 4.54 13.33
N LEU A 283 -16.34 5.72 13.62
CA LEU A 283 -15.82 7.02 13.23
C LEU A 283 -15.17 7.70 14.45
N ILE A 284 -13.93 8.10 14.30
CA ILE A 284 -13.09 8.62 15.37
C ILE A 284 -12.69 10.07 15.03
N ASP A 285 -12.87 11.00 15.95
CA ASP A 285 -12.25 12.34 15.88
C ASP A 285 -10.80 12.25 16.38
N ALA A 286 -9.86 12.29 15.46
CA ALA A 286 -8.44 12.13 15.77
C ALA A 286 -7.86 13.29 16.61
N SER A 287 -8.56 14.45 16.72
CA SER A 287 -8.11 15.58 17.53
C SER A 287 -8.15 15.29 19.03
N ASN A 288 -9.04 14.38 19.46
CA ASN A 288 -9.23 14.01 20.85
C ASN A 288 -9.27 12.49 21.10
N GLY A 289 -9.19 11.68 20.02
CA GLY A 289 -9.30 10.21 20.08
C GLY A 289 -10.69 9.69 20.44
N GLY A 290 -11.71 10.56 20.43
CA GLY A 290 -13.08 10.21 20.80
C GLY A 290 -13.85 9.53 19.67
N HIS A 291 -14.56 8.44 20.00
CA HIS A 291 -15.50 7.82 19.06
C HIS A 291 -16.73 8.71 18.91
N ILE A 292 -17.00 9.20 17.71
CA ILE A 292 -18.17 10.03 17.40
C ILE A 292 -19.38 9.15 17.10
N TRP A 293 -19.11 8.02 16.46
CA TRP A 293 -20.13 7.08 16.02
C TRP A 293 -19.53 5.67 15.90
N ALA A 294 -20.36 4.66 16.19
CA ALA A 294 -20.03 3.26 15.91
C ALA A 294 -21.33 2.51 15.62
N SER A 295 -21.32 1.65 14.60
CA SER A 295 -22.47 0.84 14.22
C SER A 295 -22.05 -0.57 13.79
N ARG A 296 -23.02 -1.48 13.84
CA ARG A 296 -22.84 -2.86 13.42
C ARG A 296 -24.02 -3.29 12.57
N PHE A 297 -23.72 -3.69 11.36
CA PHE A 297 -24.67 -4.21 10.38
C PHE A 297 -24.52 -5.73 10.30
N ASP A 298 -25.61 -6.46 10.41
CA ASP A 298 -25.66 -7.92 10.32
C ASP A 298 -26.81 -8.26 9.36
N ARG A 299 -26.51 -8.62 8.12
CA ARG A 299 -27.44 -8.77 7.01
C ARG A 299 -27.13 -10.02 6.18
N ASP A 300 -28.03 -10.36 5.28
CA ASP A 300 -27.73 -11.32 4.23
C ASP A 300 -26.79 -10.68 3.19
N LEU A 301 -25.97 -11.49 2.54
CA LEU A 301 -24.96 -11.01 1.58
C LEU A 301 -25.60 -10.29 0.39
N THR A 302 -26.82 -10.69 0.00
CA THR A 302 -27.62 -10.02 -1.02
C THR A 302 -27.95 -8.57 -0.71
N ASP A 303 -27.93 -8.19 0.57
CA ASP A 303 -28.26 -6.85 1.04
C ASP A 303 -27.02 -5.97 1.24
N ILE A 304 -25.82 -6.41 0.78
CA ILE A 304 -24.54 -5.72 1.03
C ILE A 304 -24.56 -4.27 0.53
N PHE A 305 -25.18 -4.00 -0.60
CA PHE A 305 -25.27 -2.65 -1.15
C PHE A 305 -26.15 -1.74 -0.29
N ALA A 306 -27.24 -2.27 0.27
CA ALA A 306 -28.04 -1.52 1.25
C ALA A 306 -27.24 -1.21 2.53
N VAL A 307 -26.35 -2.11 2.95
CA VAL A 307 -25.44 -1.85 4.09
C VAL A 307 -24.45 -0.73 3.78
N GLN A 308 -23.89 -0.69 2.57
CA GLN A 308 -22.99 0.38 2.14
C GLN A 308 -23.69 1.74 2.12
N ASP A 309 -24.89 1.80 1.55
CA ASP A 309 -25.72 3.01 1.51
C ASP A 309 -26.07 3.50 2.92
N GLU A 310 -26.56 2.59 3.81
CA GLU A 310 -26.91 2.89 5.19
C GLU A 310 -25.70 3.41 5.97
N LEU A 311 -24.55 2.76 5.81
CA LEU A 311 -23.29 3.15 6.46
C LEU A 311 -22.84 4.55 6.02
N THR A 312 -22.88 4.83 4.72
CA THR A 312 -22.53 6.14 4.17
C THR A 312 -23.44 7.24 4.72
N GLN A 313 -24.75 6.98 4.79
CA GLN A 313 -25.73 7.93 5.36
C GLN A 313 -25.48 8.18 6.85
N GLU A 314 -25.20 7.15 7.64
CA GLU A 314 -24.89 7.28 9.06
C GLU A 314 -23.59 8.08 9.29
N ILE A 315 -22.55 7.88 8.47
CA ILE A 315 -21.31 8.68 8.53
C ILE A 315 -21.59 10.15 8.24
N VAL A 316 -22.34 10.44 7.18
CA VAL A 316 -22.74 11.80 6.81
C VAL A 316 -23.49 12.50 7.95
N ALA A 317 -24.43 11.79 8.57
CA ALA A 317 -25.18 12.29 9.72
C ALA A 317 -24.27 12.54 10.94
N ALA A 318 -23.35 11.62 11.24
CA ALA A 318 -22.40 11.75 12.34
C ALA A 318 -21.45 12.94 12.16
N LEU A 319 -21.03 13.21 10.93
CA LEU A 319 -20.20 14.37 10.57
C LEU A 319 -21.00 15.67 10.49
N ARG A 320 -22.33 15.64 10.61
CA ARG A 320 -23.25 16.77 10.51
C ARG A 320 -23.08 17.59 9.22
N LEU A 321 -22.85 16.89 8.12
CA LEU A 321 -22.68 17.53 6.82
C LEU A 321 -24.02 18.07 6.31
N ASN A 322 -23.99 19.28 5.77
CA ASN A 322 -25.14 19.87 5.08
C ASN A 322 -25.09 19.46 3.61
N LEU A 323 -25.76 18.36 3.27
CA LEU A 323 -25.80 17.88 1.89
C LEU A 323 -26.59 18.85 0.99
N THR A 324 -25.99 19.22 -0.13
CA THR A 324 -26.70 19.92 -1.22
C THR A 324 -27.68 18.94 -1.90
N HIS A 325 -28.64 19.47 -2.68
CA HIS A 325 -29.50 18.59 -3.51
C HIS A 325 -28.67 17.73 -4.47
N GLY A 326 -27.60 18.27 -5.04
CA GLY A 326 -26.70 17.53 -5.91
C GLY A 326 -25.96 16.41 -5.19
N ASP A 327 -25.57 16.60 -3.91
CA ASP A 327 -24.94 15.54 -3.11
C ASP A 327 -25.93 14.42 -2.81
N GLN A 328 -27.18 14.77 -2.47
CA GLN A 328 -28.25 13.80 -2.22
C GLN A 328 -28.56 12.98 -3.48
N ASP A 329 -28.65 13.63 -4.65
CA ASP A 329 -28.87 12.96 -5.92
C ASP A 329 -27.72 12.01 -6.30
N ARG A 330 -26.47 12.39 -6.02
CA ARG A 330 -25.29 11.57 -6.26
C ARG A 330 -25.23 10.32 -5.37
N LEU A 331 -25.67 10.44 -4.12
CA LEU A 331 -25.70 9.30 -3.19
C LEU A 331 -26.89 8.36 -3.44
N ALA A 332 -28.03 8.88 -3.94
CA ALA A 332 -29.28 8.11 -4.08
C ALA A 332 -29.29 7.15 -5.28
N LYS A 333 -28.31 7.22 -6.19
CA LYS A 333 -28.27 6.46 -7.45
C LYS A 333 -27.44 5.18 -7.30
N GLY A 334 -27.93 4.21 -6.53
CA GLY A 334 -27.42 2.85 -6.48
C GLY A 334 -28.24 1.90 -7.38
N ARG A 335 -27.63 1.15 -8.29
CA ARG A 335 -28.26 0.05 -8.99
C ARG A 335 -28.16 -1.22 -8.13
N ALA A 336 -29.24 -1.99 -8.02
CA ALA A 336 -29.15 -3.35 -7.49
C ALA A 336 -28.24 -4.19 -8.38
N LEU A 337 -27.13 -4.64 -7.86
CA LEU A 337 -26.13 -5.45 -8.55
C LEU A 337 -26.27 -6.91 -8.13
N ASP A 338 -25.91 -7.81 -9.03
CA ASP A 338 -25.72 -9.21 -8.67
C ASP A 338 -24.44 -9.35 -7.82
N VAL A 339 -24.53 -10.04 -6.68
CA VAL A 339 -23.41 -10.16 -5.72
C VAL A 339 -22.24 -10.95 -6.30
N ASP A 340 -22.53 -11.98 -7.11
CA ASP A 340 -21.48 -12.80 -7.73
C ASP A 340 -20.72 -11.97 -8.78
N ALA A 341 -21.44 -11.15 -9.57
CA ALA A 341 -20.82 -10.20 -10.50
C ALA A 341 -19.97 -9.14 -9.78
N TYR A 342 -20.45 -8.66 -8.64
CA TYR A 342 -19.70 -7.72 -7.79
C TYR A 342 -18.42 -8.33 -7.25
N GLU A 343 -18.46 -9.54 -6.70
CA GLU A 343 -17.26 -10.23 -6.19
C GLU A 343 -16.22 -10.47 -7.29
N LEU A 344 -16.64 -10.82 -8.50
CA LEU A 344 -15.74 -10.94 -9.65
C LEU A 344 -15.09 -9.61 -10.02
N LEU A 345 -15.84 -8.51 -9.97
CA LEU A 345 -15.30 -7.16 -10.22
C LEU A 345 -14.25 -6.77 -9.16
N LEU A 346 -14.49 -7.02 -7.87
CA LEU A 346 -13.55 -6.72 -6.79
C LEU A 346 -12.22 -7.47 -6.98
N ARG A 347 -12.29 -8.76 -7.28
CA ARG A 347 -11.11 -9.56 -7.63
C ARG A 347 -10.40 -9.03 -8.88
N GLY A 348 -11.18 -8.59 -9.87
CA GLY A 348 -10.64 -7.98 -11.09
C GLY A 348 -9.86 -6.69 -10.78
N ARG A 349 -10.38 -5.81 -9.93
CA ARG A 349 -9.72 -4.58 -9.49
C ARG A 349 -8.41 -4.89 -8.73
N GLU A 350 -8.43 -5.87 -7.82
CA GLU A 350 -7.23 -6.33 -7.11
C GLU A 350 -6.14 -6.79 -8.10
N GLN A 351 -6.50 -7.60 -9.11
CA GLN A 351 -5.55 -8.03 -10.14
C GLN A 351 -5.01 -6.88 -11.00
N ALA A 352 -5.86 -5.90 -11.32
CA ALA A 352 -5.47 -4.72 -12.09
C ALA A 352 -4.47 -3.83 -11.32
N SER A 353 -4.59 -3.73 -10.00
CA SER A 353 -3.72 -2.91 -9.14
C SER A 353 -2.26 -3.38 -9.13
N ALA A 354 -1.99 -4.63 -9.49
CA ALA A 354 -0.63 -5.16 -9.63
C ALA A 354 0.18 -4.52 -10.78
N HIS A 355 -0.46 -3.83 -11.72
CA HIS A 355 0.14 -3.16 -12.89
C HIS A 355 1.09 -4.05 -13.70
N THR A 356 0.79 -5.34 -13.80
CA THR A 356 1.57 -6.35 -14.54
C THR A 356 0.78 -6.87 -15.73
N ARG A 357 1.48 -7.41 -16.75
CA ARG A 357 0.82 -8.04 -17.92
C ARG A 357 -0.08 -9.21 -17.51
N THR A 358 0.33 -10.01 -16.52
CA THR A 358 -0.45 -11.14 -16.01
C THR A 358 -1.67 -10.67 -15.23
N GLY A 359 -1.51 -9.71 -14.33
CA GLY A 359 -2.61 -9.10 -13.57
C GLY A 359 -3.62 -8.44 -14.50
N ASN A 360 -3.15 -7.73 -15.54
CA ASN A 360 -4.02 -7.11 -16.55
C ASN A 360 -4.92 -8.12 -17.28
N ARG A 361 -4.37 -9.31 -17.62
CA ARG A 361 -5.16 -10.38 -18.23
C ARG A 361 -6.16 -11.00 -17.26
N ALA A 362 -5.73 -11.24 -16.02
CA ALA A 362 -6.59 -11.81 -14.98
C ALA A 362 -7.76 -10.87 -14.67
N ALA A 363 -7.49 -9.56 -14.53
CA ALA A 363 -8.51 -8.54 -14.35
C ALA A 363 -9.54 -8.54 -15.47
N ARG A 364 -9.09 -8.63 -16.73
CA ARG A 364 -9.97 -8.69 -17.90
C ARG A 364 -10.86 -9.92 -17.90
N SER A 365 -10.28 -11.10 -17.55
CA SER A 365 -11.05 -12.34 -17.47
C SER A 365 -12.15 -12.25 -16.42
N LEU A 366 -11.81 -11.82 -15.21
CA LEU A 366 -12.75 -11.69 -14.10
C LEU A 366 -13.86 -10.67 -14.42
N ALA A 367 -13.52 -9.54 -15.02
CA ALA A 367 -14.53 -8.57 -15.44
C ALA A 367 -15.43 -9.08 -16.59
N ALA A 368 -14.90 -9.91 -17.49
CA ALA A 368 -15.71 -10.58 -18.53
C ALA A 368 -16.67 -11.62 -17.92
N ASP A 369 -16.22 -12.37 -16.90
CA ASP A 369 -17.10 -13.30 -16.17
C ASP A 369 -18.20 -12.52 -15.42
N ALA A 370 -17.90 -11.35 -14.85
CA ALA A 370 -18.91 -10.47 -14.26
C ALA A 370 -19.95 -9.99 -15.29
N LEU A 371 -19.52 -9.64 -16.52
CA LEU A 371 -20.43 -9.27 -17.61
C LEU A 371 -21.27 -10.46 -18.14
N ALA A 372 -20.79 -11.68 -17.98
CA ALA A 372 -21.58 -12.87 -18.33
C ALA A 372 -22.77 -13.05 -17.37
N ILE A 373 -22.63 -12.60 -16.11
CA ILE A 373 -23.71 -12.59 -15.12
C ILE A 373 -24.62 -11.37 -15.32
N ASP A 374 -24.04 -10.16 -15.36
CA ASP A 374 -24.77 -8.91 -15.61
C ASP A 374 -24.20 -8.17 -16.84
N PRO A 375 -24.79 -8.35 -18.03
CA PRO A 375 -24.31 -7.70 -19.26
C PRO A 375 -24.38 -6.16 -19.26
N GLN A 376 -25.11 -5.57 -18.32
CA GLN A 376 -25.21 -4.12 -18.15
C GLN A 376 -24.37 -3.60 -16.97
N TYR A 377 -23.36 -4.33 -16.55
CA TYR A 377 -22.48 -3.91 -15.47
C TYR A 377 -21.41 -2.91 -15.97
N ALA A 378 -21.76 -1.62 -15.96
CA ALA A 378 -20.90 -0.54 -16.49
C ALA A 378 -19.48 -0.53 -15.89
N ALA A 379 -19.33 -0.78 -14.57
CA ALA A 379 -18.03 -0.80 -13.92
C ALA A 379 -17.12 -1.95 -14.42
N ALA A 380 -17.69 -3.10 -14.77
CA ALA A 380 -16.95 -4.21 -15.37
C ALA A 380 -16.51 -3.86 -16.80
N GLN A 381 -17.35 -3.21 -17.59
CA GLN A 381 -16.97 -2.70 -18.92
C GLN A 381 -15.85 -1.67 -18.83
N ALA A 382 -15.94 -0.74 -17.88
CA ALA A 382 -14.89 0.26 -17.63
C ALA A 382 -13.55 -0.40 -17.25
N LEU A 383 -13.57 -1.45 -16.41
CA LEU A 383 -12.36 -2.21 -16.05
C LEU A 383 -11.76 -2.92 -17.27
N ILE A 384 -12.57 -3.56 -18.11
CA ILE A 384 -12.08 -4.20 -19.34
C ILE A 384 -11.48 -3.16 -20.29
N SER A 385 -12.16 -2.01 -20.47
CA SER A 385 -11.62 -0.88 -21.23
C SER A 385 -10.24 -0.47 -20.74
N PHE A 386 -10.11 -0.22 -19.43
CA PHE A 386 -8.83 0.13 -18.78
C PHE A 386 -7.73 -0.87 -19.12
N THR A 387 -8.01 -2.17 -19.03
CA THR A 387 -7.04 -3.22 -19.35
C THR A 387 -6.62 -3.21 -20.82
N HIS A 388 -7.51 -2.89 -21.74
CA HIS A 388 -7.18 -2.75 -23.16
C HIS A 388 -6.35 -1.51 -23.46
N VAL A 389 -6.60 -0.40 -22.79
CA VAL A 389 -5.77 0.81 -22.90
C VAL A 389 -4.35 0.55 -22.36
N LEU A 390 -4.20 -0.19 -21.25
CA LEU A 390 -2.87 -0.60 -20.76
C LEU A 390 -2.13 -1.51 -21.75
N ASP A 391 -2.84 -2.40 -22.45
CA ASP A 391 -2.23 -3.23 -23.50
C ASP A 391 -1.65 -2.37 -24.65
N TYR A 392 -2.32 -1.28 -25.02
CA TYR A 392 -1.82 -0.32 -26.01
C TYR A 392 -0.57 0.41 -25.51
N VAL A 393 -0.68 1.02 -24.33
CA VAL A 393 0.38 1.87 -23.75
C VAL A 393 1.69 1.09 -23.56
N ASN A 394 1.57 -0.14 -23.03
CA ASN A 394 2.70 -0.98 -22.68
C ASN A 394 3.10 -1.97 -23.80
N ALA A 395 2.38 -2.00 -24.93
CA ALA A 395 2.54 -2.99 -26.00
C ALA A 395 2.49 -4.45 -25.46
N TRP A 396 1.54 -4.73 -24.60
CA TRP A 396 1.31 -6.08 -24.09
C TRP A 396 0.48 -6.94 -25.05
N SER A 397 -0.24 -6.31 -25.98
CA SER A 397 -1.00 -6.95 -27.07
C SER A 397 -0.16 -7.11 -28.33
N ASN A 398 -0.51 -8.09 -29.17
CA ASN A 398 0.04 -8.23 -30.52
C ASN A 398 -0.58 -7.23 -31.52
N ASP A 399 -1.76 -6.67 -31.20
CA ASP A 399 -2.43 -5.58 -31.91
C ASP A 399 -2.78 -4.47 -30.92
N PRO A 400 -1.81 -3.58 -30.60
CA PRO A 400 -2.05 -2.50 -29.64
C PRO A 400 -3.15 -1.52 -30.10
N GLU A 401 -3.18 -1.14 -31.37
CA GLU A 401 -4.18 -0.22 -31.92
C GLU A 401 -5.59 -0.85 -31.87
N GLY A 402 -5.69 -2.15 -32.16
CA GLY A 402 -6.94 -2.90 -31.98
C GLY A 402 -7.39 -2.92 -30.52
N SER A 403 -6.43 -3.09 -29.59
CA SER A 403 -6.73 -3.02 -28.15
C SER A 403 -7.29 -1.65 -27.76
N LEU A 404 -6.69 -0.55 -28.22
CA LEU A 404 -7.18 0.80 -27.93
C LEU A 404 -8.60 1.02 -28.48
N ARG A 405 -8.89 0.55 -29.71
CA ARG A 405 -10.24 0.64 -30.31
C ARG A 405 -11.29 -0.14 -29.50
N ILE A 406 -10.95 -1.34 -29.04
CA ILE A 406 -11.83 -2.16 -28.17
C ILE A 406 -12.06 -1.42 -26.85
N GLY A 407 -11.00 -0.92 -26.22
CA GLY A 407 -11.08 -0.15 -24.97
C GLY A 407 -11.98 1.07 -25.11
N MET A 408 -11.85 1.84 -26.19
CA MET A 408 -12.69 3.01 -26.49
C MET A 408 -14.18 2.63 -26.60
N GLY A 409 -14.49 1.57 -27.34
CA GLY A 409 -15.88 1.11 -27.52
C GLY A 409 -16.52 0.67 -26.20
N LEU A 410 -15.78 -0.07 -25.37
CA LEU A 410 -16.26 -0.52 -24.05
C LEU A 410 -16.45 0.65 -23.07
N ALA A 411 -15.53 1.62 -23.08
CA ALA A 411 -15.68 2.81 -22.25
C ALA A 411 -16.91 3.65 -22.64
N GLN A 412 -17.16 3.78 -23.95
CA GLN A 412 -18.34 4.47 -24.46
C GLN A 412 -19.62 3.77 -23.99
N GLN A 413 -19.67 2.44 -24.10
CA GLN A 413 -20.81 1.64 -23.62
C GLN A 413 -20.99 1.78 -22.10
N ALA A 414 -19.91 1.82 -21.32
CA ALA A 414 -19.99 2.00 -19.89
C ALA A 414 -20.65 3.34 -19.50
N VAL A 415 -20.31 4.43 -20.20
CA VAL A 415 -20.96 5.73 -20.01
C VAL A 415 -22.44 5.69 -20.44
N GLU A 416 -22.76 5.07 -21.60
CA GLU A 416 -24.15 4.96 -22.08
C GLU A 416 -25.05 4.17 -21.13
N ILE A 417 -24.51 3.17 -20.44
CA ILE A 417 -25.26 2.36 -19.47
C ILE A 417 -25.47 3.11 -18.15
N ALA A 418 -24.46 3.85 -17.69
CA ALA A 418 -24.46 4.50 -16.38
C ALA A 418 -23.69 5.83 -16.43
N GLU A 419 -24.30 6.86 -17.05
CA GLU A 419 -23.71 8.19 -17.21
C GLU A 419 -23.41 8.87 -15.85
N GLU A 420 -24.14 8.48 -14.79
CA GLU A 420 -23.93 9.00 -13.44
C GLU A 420 -22.79 8.30 -12.67
N GLN A 421 -22.09 7.34 -13.27
CA GLN A 421 -20.97 6.65 -12.62
C GLN A 421 -19.61 7.17 -13.12
N PRO A 422 -18.72 7.63 -12.23
CA PRO A 422 -17.43 8.25 -12.63
C PRO A 422 -16.48 7.29 -13.33
N ASN A 423 -16.60 5.97 -13.08
CA ASN A 423 -15.70 4.96 -13.64
C ASN A 423 -15.77 4.88 -15.17
N GLY A 424 -16.97 5.04 -15.76
CA GLY A 424 -17.15 5.10 -17.21
C GLY A 424 -16.42 6.31 -17.81
N HIS A 425 -16.59 7.48 -17.21
CA HIS A 425 -15.94 8.73 -17.62
C HIS A 425 -14.41 8.68 -17.46
N PHE A 426 -13.91 8.06 -16.40
CA PHE A 426 -12.46 7.81 -16.24
C PHE A 426 -11.93 6.95 -17.38
N ALA A 427 -12.56 5.81 -17.65
CA ALA A 427 -12.13 4.88 -18.71
C ALA A 427 -12.21 5.54 -20.09
N LEU A 428 -13.30 6.27 -20.40
CA LEU A 428 -13.46 6.96 -21.67
C LEU A 428 -12.49 8.12 -21.82
N GLY A 429 -12.29 8.92 -20.78
CA GLY A 429 -11.30 9.99 -20.77
C GLY A 429 -9.88 9.47 -21.02
N MET A 430 -9.51 8.35 -20.40
CA MET A 430 -8.22 7.71 -20.62
C MET A 430 -8.09 7.16 -22.05
N ALA A 431 -9.11 6.47 -22.57
CA ALA A 431 -9.10 5.95 -23.94
C ALA A 431 -9.03 7.08 -24.98
N CYS A 432 -9.82 8.15 -24.82
CA CYS A 432 -9.79 9.34 -25.66
C CYS A 432 -8.40 10.03 -25.64
N MET A 433 -7.77 10.16 -24.47
CA MET A 433 -6.43 10.74 -24.35
C MET A 433 -5.43 9.98 -25.21
N TRP A 434 -5.37 8.66 -25.10
CA TRP A 434 -4.45 7.84 -25.88
C TRP A 434 -4.83 7.76 -27.36
N ASN A 435 -6.11 7.97 -27.70
CA ASN A 435 -6.58 8.11 -29.09
C ASN A 435 -6.38 9.53 -29.66
N ARG A 436 -5.68 10.43 -28.94
CA ARG A 436 -5.39 11.83 -29.32
C ARG A 436 -6.63 12.75 -29.39
N GLU A 437 -7.74 12.35 -28.83
CA GLU A 437 -8.98 13.13 -28.70
C GLU A 437 -8.94 13.96 -27.39
N LEU A 438 -7.92 14.82 -27.23
CA LEU A 438 -7.60 15.46 -25.95
C LEU A 438 -8.72 16.35 -25.40
N ASP A 439 -9.48 17.03 -26.28
CA ASP A 439 -10.60 17.89 -25.85
C ASP A 439 -11.76 17.05 -25.32
N ARG A 440 -12.07 15.92 -25.98
CA ARG A 440 -13.05 14.95 -25.50
C ARG A 440 -12.59 14.29 -24.22
N ALA A 441 -11.33 13.88 -24.14
CA ALA A 441 -10.74 13.32 -22.92
C ALA A 441 -10.92 14.26 -21.71
N ARG A 442 -10.64 15.56 -21.90
CA ARG A 442 -10.83 16.59 -20.88
C ARG A 442 -12.30 16.71 -20.47
N ALA A 443 -13.22 16.74 -21.41
CA ALA A 443 -14.66 16.83 -21.14
C ALA A 443 -15.16 15.64 -20.33
N GLU A 444 -14.78 14.42 -20.71
CA GLU A 444 -15.16 13.19 -19.96
C GLU A 444 -14.63 13.21 -18.53
N VAL A 445 -13.34 13.56 -18.32
CA VAL A 445 -12.74 13.63 -17.00
C VAL A 445 -13.40 14.72 -16.15
N GLN A 446 -13.78 15.86 -16.73
CA GLN A 446 -14.52 16.91 -16.04
C GLN A 446 -15.92 16.46 -15.62
N GLN A 447 -16.62 15.67 -16.43
CA GLN A 447 -17.88 15.02 -16.03
C GLN A 447 -17.66 14.05 -14.87
N GLY A 448 -16.64 13.20 -14.94
CA GLY A 448 -16.26 12.34 -13.82
C GLY A 448 -15.98 13.11 -12.53
N LEU A 449 -15.27 14.24 -12.60
CA LEU A 449 -15.00 15.12 -11.45
C LEU A 449 -16.26 15.84 -10.93
N ALA A 450 -17.21 16.15 -11.80
CA ALA A 450 -18.51 16.70 -11.37
C ALA A 450 -19.31 15.66 -10.57
N LEU A 451 -19.17 14.36 -10.90
CA LEU A 451 -19.79 13.26 -10.17
C LEU A 451 -19.02 12.89 -8.89
N GLN A 452 -17.68 12.94 -8.93
CA GLN A 452 -16.79 12.57 -7.82
C GLN A 452 -15.69 13.62 -7.63
N PRO A 453 -15.98 14.73 -6.94
CA PRO A 453 -15.04 15.86 -6.79
C PRO A 453 -13.75 15.52 -6.04
N ASN A 454 -13.78 14.50 -5.19
CA ASN A 454 -12.64 14.05 -4.40
C ASN A 454 -11.91 12.83 -5.02
N SER A 455 -11.92 12.69 -6.34
CA SER A 455 -11.19 11.62 -7.01
C SER A 455 -9.76 12.03 -7.36
N ALA A 456 -8.79 11.55 -6.60
CA ALA A 456 -7.36 11.75 -6.89
C ALA A 456 -6.97 11.18 -8.25
N GLU A 457 -7.58 10.06 -8.67
CA GLU A 457 -7.30 9.40 -9.95
C GLU A 457 -7.79 10.23 -11.14
N LEU A 458 -8.99 10.80 -11.06
CA LEU A 458 -9.53 11.70 -12.11
C LEU A 458 -8.69 12.98 -12.21
N LEU A 459 -8.24 13.54 -11.08
CA LEU A 459 -7.33 14.68 -11.08
C LEU A 459 -5.98 14.32 -11.71
N LEU A 460 -5.43 13.15 -11.40
CA LEU A 460 -4.18 12.68 -11.99
C LEU A 460 -4.30 12.51 -13.51
N LEU A 461 -5.42 11.95 -13.98
CA LEU A 461 -5.72 11.83 -15.41
C LEU A 461 -5.90 13.20 -16.07
N LEU A 462 -6.61 14.14 -15.42
CA LEU A 462 -6.77 15.51 -15.92
C LEU A 462 -5.41 16.20 -16.09
N ALA A 463 -4.52 16.11 -15.10
CA ALA A 463 -3.19 16.67 -15.16
C ALA A 463 -2.37 16.10 -16.34
N HIS A 464 -2.49 14.79 -16.59
CA HIS A 464 -1.81 14.17 -17.73
C HIS A 464 -2.37 14.67 -19.08
N ILE A 465 -3.69 14.82 -19.19
CA ILE A 465 -4.34 15.43 -20.37
C ILE A 465 -3.87 16.88 -20.57
N GLN A 466 -3.74 17.66 -19.51
CA GLN A 466 -3.27 19.06 -19.56
C GLN A 466 -1.84 19.14 -20.10
N ILE A 467 -0.92 18.26 -19.65
CA ILE A 467 0.46 18.21 -20.20
C ILE A 467 0.43 17.98 -21.72
N PHE A 468 -0.32 16.98 -22.17
CA PHE A 468 -0.39 16.66 -23.60
C PHE A 468 -1.14 17.72 -24.41
N SER A 469 -2.02 18.48 -23.78
CA SER A 469 -2.77 19.57 -24.41
C SER A 469 -1.98 20.89 -24.51
N GLY A 470 -0.77 20.98 -23.87
CA GLY A 470 0.05 22.17 -23.85
C GLY A 470 -0.27 23.13 -22.71
N ASP A 471 -0.84 22.64 -21.62
CA ASP A 471 -1.11 23.38 -20.37
C ASP A 471 -0.33 22.78 -19.19
N PRO A 472 1.02 22.80 -19.21
CA PRO A 472 1.82 22.21 -18.14
C PRO A 472 1.72 22.98 -16.82
N ALA A 473 1.46 24.28 -16.83
CA ALA A 473 1.28 25.07 -15.60
C ALA A 473 -0.01 24.67 -14.87
N GLY A 474 -1.14 24.59 -15.57
CA GLY A 474 -2.40 24.09 -15.01
C GLY A 474 -2.30 22.64 -14.55
N SER A 475 -1.45 21.83 -15.19
CA SER A 475 -1.17 20.46 -14.75
C SER A 475 -0.52 20.41 -13.36
N LEU A 476 0.44 21.29 -13.05
CA LEU A 476 1.08 21.33 -11.72
C LEU A 476 0.07 21.65 -10.61
N GLU A 477 -0.83 22.59 -10.84
CA GLU A 477 -1.91 22.91 -9.88
C GLU A 477 -2.84 21.72 -9.67
N THR A 478 -3.18 21.00 -10.74
CA THR A 478 -4.04 19.81 -10.68
C THR A 478 -3.33 18.64 -9.98
N LEU A 479 -2.02 18.45 -10.20
CA LEU A 479 -1.21 17.47 -9.48
C LEU A 479 -1.15 17.77 -7.99
N ASP A 480 -1.00 19.04 -7.61
CA ASP A 480 -1.02 19.45 -6.20
C ASP A 480 -2.38 19.17 -5.55
N ALA A 481 -3.49 19.36 -6.29
CA ALA A 481 -4.81 18.98 -5.82
C ALA A 481 -4.95 17.46 -5.63
N SER A 482 -4.44 16.66 -6.57
CA SER A 482 -4.41 15.20 -6.45
C SER A 482 -3.59 14.74 -5.24
N MET A 483 -2.42 15.34 -5.02
CA MET A 483 -1.55 15.02 -3.87
C MET A 483 -2.21 15.31 -2.52
N ARG A 484 -3.05 16.35 -2.42
CA ARG A 484 -3.79 16.62 -1.19
C ARG A 484 -4.80 15.53 -0.85
N LEU A 485 -5.41 14.91 -1.86
CA LEU A 485 -6.32 13.77 -1.69
C LEU A 485 -5.58 12.44 -1.52
N ASP A 486 -4.36 12.33 -2.05
CA ASP A 486 -3.55 11.12 -2.03
C ASP A 486 -2.10 11.41 -1.60
N PRO A 487 -1.84 11.67 -0.29
CA PRO A 487 -0.50 11.97 0.22
C PRO A 487 0.55 10.88 -0.06
N HIS A 488 0.13 9.61 -0.13
CA HIS A 488 0.96 8.46 -0.51
C HIS A 488 0.75 8.04 -1.97
N HIS A 489 0.58 9.04 -2.83
CA HIS A 489 0.28 8.88 -4.25
C HIS A 489 1.21 7.91 -4.97
N PRO A 490 0.77 7.29 -6.10
CA PRO A 490 1.60 6.40 -6.89
C PRO A 490 2.80 7.15 -7.50
N GLU A 491 3.92 6.45 -7.69
CA GLU A 491 5.19 6.99 -8.18
C GLU A 491 5.08 7.66 -9.56
N ILE A 492 4.06 7.29 -10.34
CA ILE A 492 3.80 7.88 -11.66
C ILE A 492 3.45 9.37 -11.59
N LEU A 493 2.93 9.87 -10.48
CA LEU A 493 2.65 11.29 -10.28
C LEU A 493 3.92 12.13 -10.42
N PHE A 494 5.04 11.65 -9.90
CA PHE A 494 6.33 12.33 -10.08
C PHE A 494 6.79 12.37 -11.54
N GLN A 495 6.42 11.37 -12.36
CA GLN A 495 6.67 11.43 -13.81
C GLN A 495 5.89 12.58 -14.44
N PHE A 496 4.60 12.71 -14.10
CA PHE A 496 3.78 13.79 -14.68
C PHE A 496 4.26 15.16 -14.21
N ARG A 497 4.67 15.29 -12.95
CA ARG A 497 5.30 16.53 -12.45
C ARG A 497 6.58 16.86 -13.22
N ALA A 498 7.43 15.87 -13.45
CA ALA A 498 8.65 16.03 -14.25
C ALA A 498 8.34 16.40 -15.71
N ASP A 499 7.33 15.78 -16.31
CA ASP A 499 6.90 16.09 -17.67
C ASP A 499 6.35 17.51 -17.78
N ALA A 500 5.64 18.01 -16.78
CA ALA A 500 5.14 19.38 -16.70
C ALA A 500 6.31 20.39 -16.59
N HIS A 501 7.22 20.21 -15.63
CA HIS A 501 8.42 21.06 -15.47
C HIS A 501 9.30 21.04 -16.71
N PHE A 502 9.50 19.86 -17.33
CA PHE A 502 10.23 19.73 -18.58
C PHE A 502 9.60 20.56 -19.69
N SER A 503 8.27 20.52 -19.83
CA SER A 503 7.53 21.29 -20.84
C SER A 503 7.62 22.80 -20.61
N LEU A 504 7.76 23.24 -19.36
CA LEU A 504 8.01 24.64 -18.98
C LEU A 504 9.48 25.06 -19.19
N GLY A 505 10.41 24.13 -19.46
CA GLY A 505 11.84 24.40 -19.55
C GLY A 505 12.56 24.46 -18.19
N GLU A 506 11.89 24.06 -17.13
CA GLU A 506 12.38 24.03 -15.75
C GLU A 506 13.09 22.70 -15.48
N TYR A 507 14.26 22.52 -16.12
CA TYR A 507 14.92 21.20 -16.18
C TYR A 507 15.44 20.71 -14.81
N GLU A 508 15.88 21.59 -13.92
CA GLU A 508 16.31 21.25 -12.56
C GLU A 508 15.13 20.71 -11.72
N GLN A 509 13.96 21.33 -11.82
CA GLN A 509 12.74 20.88 -11.13
C GLN A 509 12.26 19.54 -11.73
N ALA A 510 12.38 19.36 -13.04
CA ALA A 510 12.10 18.10 -13.69
C ALA A 510 13.03 16.98 -13.18
N ILE A 511 14.33 17.25 -13.04
CA ILE A 511 15.30 16.31 -12.47
C ILE A 511 14.92 15.93 -11.04
N ALA A 512 14.60 16.92 -10.18
CA ALA A 512 14.21 16.66 -8.80
C ALA A 512 12.98 15.74 -8.71
N ALA A 513 11.98 15.96 -9.55
CA ALA A 513 10.79 15.10 -9.61
C ALA A 513 11.13 13.68 -10.11
N ILE A 514 12.01 13.54 -11.12
CA ILE A 514 12.45 12.23 -11.62
C ILE A 514 13.22 11.48 -10.53
N GLU A 515 14.08 12.15 -9.77
CA GLU A 515 14.84 11.52 -8.69
C GLU A 515 13.91 10.98 -7.61
N GLN A 516 12.84 11.69 -7.25
CA GLN A 516 11.81 11.20 -6.33
C GLN A 516 11.13 9.92 -6.88
N ARG A 517 10.79 9.90 -8.17
CA ARG A 517 10.26 8.70 -8.83
C ARG A 517 11.22 7.53 -8.75
N LEU A 518 12.50 7.76 -9.08
CA LEU A 518 13.53 6.72 -9.11
C LEU A 518 13.90 6.17 -7.72
N GLN A 519 13.65 6.93 -6.65
CA GLN A 519 13.75 6.43 -5.27
C GLN A 519 12.70 5.35 -4.98
N GLN A 520 11.50 5.47 -5.55
CA GLN A 520 10.42 4.49 -5.37
C GLN A 520 10.50 3.36 -6.41
N ASN A 521 10.85 3.69 -7.66
CA ASN A 521 10.95 2.75 -8.77
C ASN A 521 12.22 2.97 -9.59
N SER A 522 13.31 2.32 -9.20
CA SER A 522 14.61 2.40 -9.87
C SER A 522 14.66 1.68 -11.23
N GLN A 523 13.59 1.00 -11.65
CA GLN A 523 13.52 0.25 -12.91
C GLN A 523 12.68 0.96 -13.98
N SER A 524 12.56 2.29 -13.91
CA SER A 524 11.80 3.07 -14.87
C SER A 524 12.69 3.60 -16.01
N GLU A 525 12.68 2.94 -17.16
CA GLU A 525 13.41 3.38 -18.35
C GLU A 525 12.92 4.74 -18.87
N THR A 526 11.63 5.05 -18.71
CA THR A 526 11.05 6.33 -19.13
C THR A 526 11.54 7.49 -18.27
N ALA A 527 11.72 7.27 -16.98
CA ALA A 527 12.28 8.26 -16.06
C ALA A 527 13.75 8.57 -16.43
N TYR A 528 14.57 7.54 -16.65
CA TYR A 528 15.95 7.72 -17.06
C TYR A 528 16.09 8.39 -18.44
N ALA A 529 15.22 8.08 -19.39
CA ALA A 529 15.23 8.73 -20.71
C ALA A 529 14.90 10.23 -20.61
N LEU A 530 13.93 10.62 -19.75
CA LEU A 530 13.62 12.03 -19.50
C LEU A 530 14.75 12.72 -18.75
N LEU A 531 15.35 12.06 -17.76
CA LEU A 531 16.52 12.54 -17.02
C LEU A 531 17.69 12.86 -17.94
N ALA A 532 18.00 11.94 -18.87
CA ALA A 532 19.03 12.15 -19.88
C ALA A 532 18.75 13.40 -20.74
N SER A 533 17.51 13.60 -21.13
CA SER A 533 17.11 14.79 -21.89
C SER A 533 17.25 16.09 -21.07
N CYS A 534 16.87 16.10 -19.80
CA CYS A 534 17.05 17.24 -18.90
C CYS A 534 18.55 17.63 -18.78
N TYR A 535 19.41 16.64 -18.50
CA TYR A 535 20.86 16.86 -18.40
C TYR A 535 21.45 17.40 -19.72
N GLY A 536 20.97 16.91 -20.88
CA GLY A 536 21.41 17.41 -22.18
C GLY A 536 21.05 18.87 -22.39
N HIS A 537 19.86 19.32 -22.00
CA HIS A 537 19.48 20.73 -22.05
C HIS A 537 20.32 21.62 -21.13
N LEU A 538 20.78 21.09 -19.99
CA LEU A 538 21.66 21.79 -19.06
C LEU A 538 23.15 21.72 -19.43
N GLY A 539 23.53 21.06 -20.53
CA GLY A 539 24.92 20.89 -20.97
C GLY A 539 25.70 19.86 -20.14
N ARG A 540 25.02 19.07 -19.30
CA ARG A 540 25.60 18.03 -18.43
C ARG A 540 25.70 16.69 -19.19
N SER A 541 26.58 16.69 -20.24
CA SER A 541 26.62 15.61 -21.24
C SER A 541 27.02 14.26 -20.68
N GLU A 542 27.89 14.20 -19.66
CA GLU A 542 28.31 12.94 -19.05
C GLU A 542 27.17 12.29 -18.26
N GLU A 543 26.45 13.07 -17.46
CA GLU A 543 25.29 12.61 -16.67
C GLU A 543 24.14 12.20 -17.59
N SER A 544 23.96 12.93 -18.70
CA SER A 544 23.01 12.56 -19.75
C SER A 544 23.31 11.18 -20.34
N ARG A 545 24.60 10.92 -20.65
CA ARG A 545 25.03 9.61 -21.18
C ARG A 545 24.77 8.47 -20.20
N GLN A 546 25.15 8.66 -18.93
CA GLN A 546 24.93 7.65 -17.87
C GLN A 546 23.44 7.35 -17.67
N ALA A 547 22.59 8.37 -17.65
CA ALA A 547 21.14 8.19 -17.55
C ALA A 547 20.57 7.45 -18.78
N TRP A 548 21.02 7.79 -19.98
CA TRP A 548 20.59 7.12 -21.20
C TRP A 548 21.02 5.64 -21.25
N GLU A 549 22.28 5.35 -20.89
CA GLU A 549 22.77 3.98 -20.77
C GLU A 549 21.95 3.17 -19.77
N LYS A 550 21.55 3.79 -18.65
CA LYS A 550 20.69 3.14 -17.65
C LYS A 550 19.30 2.82 -18.21
N ALA A 551 18.71 3.73 -19.00
CA ALA A 551 17.45 3.47 -19.68
C ALA A 551 17.55 2.26 -20.62
N LEU A 552 18.64 2.16 -21.39
CA LEU A 552 18.88 1.04 -22.32
C LEU A 552 19.27 -0.27 -21.60
N GLN A 553 19.90 -0.21 -20.42
CA GLN A 553 20.15 -1.40 -19.61
C GLN A 553 18.84 -2.01 -19.10
N ILE A 554 17.86 -1.17 -18.69
CA ILE A 554 16.55 -1.62 -18.22
C ILE A 554 15.72 -2.14 -19.40
N ASN A 555 15.69 -1.39 -20.50
CA ASN A 555 14.96 -1.78 -21.70
C ASN A 555 15.83 -1.60 -22.97
N PRO A 556 16.54 -2.66 -23.41
CA PRO A 556 17.37 -2.60 -24.61
C PRO A 556 16.60 -2.26 -25.90
N ASN A 557 15.29 -2.48 -25.91
CA ASN A 557 14.40 -2.18 -27.02
C ASN A 557 13.70 -0.82 -26.88
N PHE A 558 14.13 0.03 -25.94
CA PHE A 558 13.59 1.38 -25.80
C PHE A 558 13.75 2.16 -27.11
N SER A 559 12.66 2.73 -27.61
CA SER A 559 12.65 3.45 -28.89
C SER A 559 11.98 4.80 -28.74
N VAL A 560 12.73 5.85 -28.99
CA VAL A 560 12.23 7.24 -29.03
C VAL A 560 11.15 7.39 -30.10
N GLU A 561 11.31 6.73 -31.24
CA GLU A 561 10.34 6.77 -32.35
C GLU A 561 9.01 6.11 -31.97
N ARG A 562 9.06 4.99 -31.25
CA ARG A 562 7.84 4.39 -30.72
C ARG A 562 7.17 5.31 -29.69
N ARG A 563 7.95 5.94 -28.79
CA ARG A 563 7.41 6.91 -27.81
C ARG A 563 6.77 8.11 -28.51
N ARG A 564 7.36 8.62 -29.59
CA ARG A 564 6.78 9.68 -30.42
C ARG A 564 5.40 9.31 -30.97
N ARG A 565 5.23 8.07 -31.42
CA ARG A 565 3.96 7.59 -31.96
C ARG A 565 2.89 7.40 -30.88
N VAL A 566 3.28 6.89 -29.72
CA VAL A 566 2.34 6.56 -28.62
C VAL A 566 1.93 7.82 -27.86
N LEU A 567 2.87 8.69 -27.46
CA LEU A 567 2.56 9.86 -26.63
C LEU A 567 1.69 10.87 -27.39
N PRO A 568 0.51 11.25 -26.86
CA PRO A 568 -0.49 12.01 -27.61
C PRO A 568 -0.30 13.53 -27.48
N PHE A 569 0.93 14.05 -27.58
CA PHE A 569 1.16 15.49 -27.54
C PHE A 569 0.39 16.18 -28.69
N ARG A 570 -0.35 17.24 -28.35
CA ARG A 570 -1.05 18.10 -29.32
C ARG A 570 -0.05 18.83 -30.22
N ASN A 571 1.01 19.38 -29.61
CA ASN A 571 2.09 20.02 -30.33
C ASN A 571 3.28 19.05 -30.45
N PRO A 572 3.68 18.63 -31.68
CA PRO A 572 4.83 17.75 -31.88
C PRO A 572 6.16 18.31 -31.34
N GLU A 573 6.29 19.65 -31.25
CA GLU A 573 7.50 20.30 -30.74
C GLU A 573 7.75 19.98 -29.25
N ASP A 574 6.72 19.71 -28.48
CA ASP A 574 6.87 19.32 -27.05
C ASP A 574 7.57 17.96 -26.92
N PHE A 575 7.32 17.04 -27.86
CA PHE A 575 8.09 15.81 -27.93
C PHE A 575 9.48 16.02 -28.52
N ASN A 576 9.60 16.86 -29.58
CA ASN A 576 10.89 17.17 -30.24
C ASN A 576 11.90 17.74 -29.24
N ARG A 577 11.47 18.58 -28.31
CA ARG A 577 12.30 19.11 -27.23
C ARG A 577 12.97 18.02 -26.40
N ARG A 578 12.28 16.89 -26.17
CA ARG A 578 12.88 15.73 -25.47
C ARG A 578 14.03 15.13 -26.28
N VAL A 579 13.84 14.98 -27.57
CA VAL A 579 14.87 14.46 -28.49
C VAL A 579 16.04 15.45 -28.62
N GLU A 580 15.75 16.75 -28.66
CA GLU A 580 16.75 17.81 -28.69
C GLU A 580 17.70 17.75 -27.49
N GLY A 581 17.18 17.54 -26.28
CA GLY A 581 18.01 17.38 -25.07
C GLY A 581 19.00 16.22 -25.20
N LEU A 582 18.53 15.05 -25.68
CA LEU A 582 19.41 13.91 -25.92
C LEU A 582 20.50 14.22 -26.97
N ARG A 583 20.16 14.95 -28.05
CA ARG A 583 21.13 15.35 -29.07
C ARG A 583 22.14 16.38 -28.57
N LYS A 584 21.72 17.35 -27.76
CA LYS A 584 22.62 18.34 -27.13
C LYS A 584 23.70 17.65 -26.27
N ALA A 585 23.40 16.51 -25.70
CA ALA A 585 24.37 15.67 -24.98
C ALA A 585 25.29 14.85 -25.90
N GLY A 586 25.14 14.94 -27.23
CA GLY A 586 25.91 14.15 -28.17
C GLY A 586 25.48 12.69 -28.28
N LEU A 587 24.28 12.32 -27.78
CA LEU A 587 23.76 10.98 -27.93
C LEU A 587 23.32 10.72 -29.36
N THR A 588 23.74 9.57 -29.90
CA THR A 588 23.42 9.09 -31.26
C THR A 588 23.08 7.60 -31.19
N GLY A 589 22.38 7.07 -32.18
CA GLY A 589 22.16 5.64 -32.32
C GLY A 589 20.75 5.28 -32.79
N PRO A 590 20.52 3.98 -33.10
CA PRO A 590 19.25 3.50 -33.68
C PRO A 590 18.03 3.76 -32.76
N ASN A 591 18.24 3.79 -31.45
CA ASN A 591 17.17 3.99 -30.48
C ASN A 591 16.62 5.42 -30.43
N LEU A 592 17.38 6.39 -31.01
CA LEU A 592 16.96 7.81 -31.12
C LEU A 592 16.14 8.09 -32.39
N GLY A 593 16.08 7.15 -33.34
CA GLY A 593 15.44 7.33 -34.62
C GLY A 593 16.30 8.16 -35.63
N GLN A 594 16.08 7.96 -36.92
CA GLN A 594 16.61 8.82 -37.96
C GLN A 594 15.80 10.12 -38.00
N CYS A 595 16.48 11.26 -38.26
CA CYS A 595 15.84 12.54 -38.53
C CYS A 595 15.10 12.54 -39.84
#